data_9ed5803c8ef8be3e785d70424b11ffae
#
_entry.id   9ed5803c8ef8be3e785d70424b11ffae
#
_cell.length_a   1.000
_cell.length_b   1.000
_cell.length_c   1.000
_cell.angle_alpha   90.00
_cell.angle_beta   90.00
_cell.angle_gamma   90.00
#
_symmetry.space_group_name_H-M   'P 1'
#
loop_
_entity.id
_entity.type
_entity.pdbx_description
1 polymer ?
#
loop_
_entity_poly.entity_id
_entity_poly.type
_entity_poly.pdbx_seq_one_letter_code
_entity_poly.pdbx_strand_id
1 'polypeptide(L)'
;MNVIKVNHLLDPTFLALTISNGEQQKELSKRAQGKSVVHLHNSDLQEVNLTFPLLNEQKEISTLFEKMDSIITLHQCKLKKLNLAKKSLLQKLFPRNGSQIPGVRFKGFTDAWEQRKLGDLAEIVRGAS
;
A
#
# COMPACT_ATOMS: atom_id res chain seq x y z
N MET A 1 -13.07 -13.28 -19.66
CA MET A 1 -13.25 -12.41 -18.47
C MET A 1 -14.73 -12.35 -18.17
N ASN A 2 -15.15 -12.72 -16.96
CA ASN A 2 -16.56 -12.70 -16.56
C ASN A 2 -16.91 -11.32 -16.01
N VAL A 3 -18.06 -10.78 -16.42
CA VAL A 3 -18.61 -9.52 -15.94
C VAL A 3 -19.93 -9.80 -15.24
N ILE A 4 -20.02 -9.41 -13.96
CA ILE A 4 -21.25 -9.52 -13.17
C ILE A 4 -22.00 -8.20 -13.27
N LYS A 5 -23.24 -8.26 -13.80
CA LYS A 5 -24.15 -7.11 -13.80
C LYS A 5 -25.15 -7.29 -12.68
N VAL A 6 -25.16 -6.36 -11.73
CA VAL A 6 -26.10 -6.36 -10.61
C VAL A 6 -27.46 -5.78 -11.03
N ASN A 7 -28.52 -6.20 -10.35
CA ASN A 7 -29.85 -5.61 -10.47
C ASN A 7 -30.04 -4.48 -9.42
N HIS A 8 -31.26 -3.93 -9.34
CA HIS A 8 -31.61 -2.81 -8.45
C HIS A 8 -31.58 -3.14 -6.94
N LEU A 9 -31.45 -4.40 -6.56
CA LEU A 9 -31.41 -4.85 -5.16
C LEU A 9 -29.99 -4.86 -4.57
N LEU A 10 -28.97 -4.76 -5.40
CA LEU A 10 -27.60 -5.01 -5.01
C LEU A 10 -26.65 -3.88 -5.45
N ASP A 11 -25.90 -3.35 -4.51
CA ASP A 11 -24.83 -2.38 -4.79
C ASP A 11 -23.59 -3.08 -5.33
N PRO A 12 -22.99 -2.61 -6.45
CA PRO A 12 -21.83 -3.28 -7.05
C PRO A 12 -20.60 -3.35 -6.15
N THR A 13 -20.31 -2.28 -5.41
CA THR A 13 -19.16 -2.21 -4.49
C THR A 13 -19.37 -3.15 -3.31
N PHE A 14 -20.60 -3.17 -2.75
CA PHE A 14 -20.96 -4.11 -1.69
C PHE A 14 -20.80 -5.56 -2.14
N LEU A 15 -21.28 -5.90 -3.35
CA LEU A 15 -21.09 -7.24 -3.92
C LEU A 15 -19.60 -7.61 -4.03
N ALA A 16 -18.78 -6.71 -4.57
CA ALA A 16 -17.33 -6.94 -4.69
C ALA A 16 -16.67 -7.19 -3.33
N LEU A 17 -17.03 -6.41 -2.31
CA LEU A 17 -16.56 -6.60 -0.94
C LEU A 17 -16.99 -7.95 -0.36
N THR A 18 -18.25 -8.34 -0.57
CA THR A 18 -18.82 -9.59 -0.05
C THR A 18 -18.18 -10.81 -0.70
N ILE A 19 -17.98 -10.80 -2.02
CA ILE A 19 -17.34 -11.91 -2.75
C ILE A 19 -15.84 -12.01 -2.40
N SER A 20 -15.18 -10.88 -2.15
CA SER A 20 -13.74 -10.85 -1.83
C SER A 20 -13.43 -11.17 -0.37
N ASN A 21 -14.46 -11.20 0.50
CA ASN A 21 -14.31 -11.39 1.94
C ASN A 21 -15.41 -12.30 2.50
N GLY A 22 -15.20 -12.83 3.67
CA GLY A 22 -16.23 -13.59 4.40
C GLY A 22 -16.48 -15.01 3.88
N GLU A 23 -17.68 -15.50 4.16
CA GLU A 23 -18.07 -16.89 3.85
C GLU A 23 -18.20 -17.14 2.35
N GLN A 24 -18.62 -16.15 1.56
CA GLN A 24 -18.78 -16.24 0.11
C GLN A 24 -17.43 -16.46 -0.58
N GLN A 25 -16.37 -15.80 -0.13
CA GLN A 25 -15.02 -16.05 -0.60
C GLN A 25 -14.58 -17.49 -0.34
N LYS A 26 -14.90 -18.02 0.85
CA LYS A 26 -14.56 -19.40 1.22
C LYS A 26 -15.33 -20.39 0.36
N GLU A 27 -16.61 -20.14 0.10
CA GLU A 27 -17.44 -20.98 -0.76
C GLU A 27 -16.92 -21.02 -2.19
N LEU A 28 -16.60 -19.85 -2.77
CA LEU A 28 -15.99 -19.74 -4.09
C LEU A 28 -14.62 -20.45 -4.15
N SER A 29 -13.79 -20.30 -3.12
CA SER A 29 -12.51 -20.96 -3.04
C SER A 29 -12.64 -22.49 -2.98
N LYS A 30 -13.63 -23.03 -2.25
CA LYS A 30 -13.90 -24.47 -2.21
C LYS A 30 -14.33 -25.01 -3.59
N ARG A 31 -15.17 -24.27 -4.31
CA ARG A 31 -15.61 -24.64 -5.67
C ARG A 31 -14.44 -24.59 -6.68
N ALA A 32 -13.47 -23.71 -6.46
CA ALA A 32 -12.29 -23.58 -7.30
C ALA A 32 -11.23 -24.67 -7.07
N GLN A 33 -11.09 -25.20 -5.85
CA GLN A 33 -10.05 -26.16 -5.45
C GLN A 33 -10.22 -27.58 -6.04
N GLY A 34 -11.37 -27.92 -6.59
CA GLY A 34 -11.64 -29.26 -7.15
C GLY A 34 -11.14 -29.47 -8.57
N LYS A 35 -10.49 -28.49 -9.24
CA LYS A 35 -10.13 -28.54 -10.66
C LYS A 35 -8.64 -28.24 -10.87
N SER A 36 -8.01 -28.98 -11.76
CA SER A 36 -6.57 -28.88 -12.12
C SER A 36 -6.15 -27.49 -12.65
N VAL A 37 -7.09 -26.66 -13.08
CA VAL A 37 -6.94 -25.26 -13.48
C VAL A 37 -8.05 -24.48 -12.82
N VAL A 38 -7.71 -23.40 -12.10
CA VAL A 38 -8.66 -22.56 -11.36
C VAL A 38 -9.50 -21.73 -12.36
N HIS A 39 -10.51 -22.35 -12.95
CA HIS A 39 -11.54 -21.66 -13.74
C HIS A 39 -12.87 -21.74 -13.01
N LEU A 40 -13.32 -20.59 -12.46
CA LEU A 40 -14.72 -20.44 -12.03
C LEU A 40 -15.60 -20.31 -13.29
N HIS A 41 -16.46 -21.29 -13.51
CA HIS A 41 -17.47 -21.20 -14.56
C HIS A 41 -18.63 -20.29 -14.12
N ASN A 42 -19.35 -19.72 -15.08
CA ASN A 42 -20.53 -18.90 -14.77
C ASN A 42 -21.57 -19.66 -13.95
N SER A 43 -21.73 -20.97 -14.18
CA SER A 43 -22.58 -21.85 -13.38
C SER A 43 -22.16 -21.90 -11.90
N ASP A 44 -20.86 -21.95 -11.61
CA ASP A 44 -20.36 -21.99 -10.23
C ASP A 44 -20.67 -20.67 -9.49
N LEU A 45 -20.62 -19.53 -10.21
CA LEU A 45 -20.96 -18.21 -9.66
C LEU A 45 -22.47 -18.06 -9.42
N GLN A 46 -23.30 -18.63 -10.28
CA GLN A 46 -24.77 -18.58 -10.15
C GLN A 46 -25.29 -19.35 -8.93
N GLU A 47 -24.56 -20.36 -8.46
CA GLU A 47 -24.92 -21.20 -7.32
C GLU A 47 -24.45 -20.64 -5.96
N VAL A 48 -23.82 -19.44 -5.94
CA VAL A 48 -23.36 -18.83 -4.68
C VAL A 48 -24.51 -18.13 -3.97
N ASN A 49 -24.77 -18.54 -2.76
CA ASN A 49 -25.76 -17.89 -1.91
C ASN A 49 -25.20 -16.59 -1.32
N LEU A 50 -25.93 -15.50 -1.50
CA LEU A 50 -25.59 -14.19 -0.95
C LEU A 50 -26.59 -13.80 0.13
N THR A 51 -26.07 -13.42 1.28
CA THR A 51 -26.84 -12.74 2.32
C THR A 51 -26.49 -11.26 2.29
N PHE A 52 -27.49 -10.40 2.15
CA PHE A 52 -27.29 -8.96 2.02
C PHE A 52 -28.38 -8.16 2.74
N PRO A 53 -28.05 -6.98 3.28
CA PRO A 53 -29.00 -6.09 3.93
C PRO A 53 -29.76 -5.24 2.91
N LEU A 54 -30.59 -4.32 3.38
CA LEU A 54 -31.29 -3.35 2.52
C LEU A 54 -30.28 -2.49 1.74
N LEU A 55 -30.67 -2.04 0.55
CA LEU A 55 -29.80 -1.30 -0.38
C LEU A 55 -29.15 -0.06 0.26
N ASN A 56 -29.84 0.63 1.15
CA ASN A 56 -29.30 1.80 1.84
C ASN A 56 -28.10 1.40 2.73
N GLU A 57 -28.21 0.33 3.50
CA GLU A 57 -27.13 -0.16 4.34
C GLU A 57 -25.95 -0.68 3.49
N GLN A 58 -26.21 -1.36 2.37
CA GLN A 58 -25.16 -1.74 1.43
C GLN A 58 -24.35 -0.53 0.96
N LYS A 59 -25.01 0.58 0.60
CA LYS A 59 -24.36 1.81 0.16
C LYS A 59 -23.55 2.47 1.26
N GLU A 60 -24.04 2.45 2.51
CA GLU A 60 -23.28 2.97 3.65
C GLU A 60 -22.00 2.16 3.88
N ILE A 61 -22.11 0.82 3.81
CA ILE A 61 -20.95 -0.08 3.91
C ILE A 61 -19.96 0.21 2.77
N SER A 62 -20.43 0.27 1.53
CA SER A 62 -19.60 0.56 0.36
C SER A 62 -18.85 1.89 0.51
N THR A 63 -19.58 2.93 0.88
CA THR A 63 -19.02 4.28 1.09
C THR A 63 -17.96 4.29 2.19
N LEU A 64 -18.16 3.54 3.26
CA LEU A 64 -17.17 3.43 4.34
C LEU A 64 -15.84 2.86 3.81
N PHE A 65 -15.89 1.75 3.09
CA PHE A 65 -14.68 1.11 2.55
C PHE A 65 -14.01 1.95 1.46
N GLU A 66 -14.77 2.59 0.57
CA GLU A 66 -14.23 3.52 -0.43
C GLU A 66 -13.50 4.71 0.21
N LYS A 67 -14.02 5.26 1.30
CA LYS A 67 -13.34 6.30 2.08
C LYS A 67 -12.05 5.79 2.72
N MET A 68 -12.06 4.58 3.28
CA MET A 68 -10.86 3.96 3.85
C MET A 68 -9.78 3.75 2.77
N ASP A 69 -10.12 3.23 1.61
CA ASP A 69 -9.20 3.03 0.50
C ASP A 69 -8.62 4.35 -0.02
N SER A 70 -9.44 5.39 -0.07
CA SER A 70 -8.98 6.75 -0.42
C SER A 70 -7.96 7.29 0.59
N ILE A 71 -8.20 7.11 1.89
CA ILE A 71 -7.28 7.53 2.95
C ILE A 71 -5.97 6.74 2.85
N ILE A 72 -6.04 5.42 2.67
CA ILE A 72 -4.86 4.56 2.48
C ILE A 72 -4.02 5.05 1.30
N THR A 73 -4.66 5.29 0.16
CA THR A 73 -4.00 5.78 -1.07
C THR A 73 -3.32 7.14 -0.84
N LEU A 74 -3.97 8.08 -0.14
CA LEU A 74 -3.40 9.37 0.21
C LEU A 74 -2.15 9.22 1.11
N HIS A 75 -2.23 8.36 2.12
CA HIS A 75 -1.09 8.09 3.00
C HIS A 75 0.08 7.43 2.27
N GLN A 76 -0.19 6.49 1.38
CA GLN A 76 0.85 5.86 0.54
C GLN A 76 1.51 6.90 -0.39
N CYS A 77 0.74 7.79 -0.99
CA CYS A 77 1.27 8.87 -1.81
C CYS A 77 2.14 9.83 -0.98
N LYS A 78 1.69 10.23 0.21
CA LYS A 78 2.46 11.06 1.15
C LYS A 78 3.77 10.38 1.56
N LEU A 79 3.73 9.11 1.91
CA LEU A 79 4.91 8.31 2.26
C LEU A 79 5.92 8.28 1.10
N LYS A 80 5.45 8.03 -0.13
CA LYS A 80 6.29 8.04 -1.33
C LYS A 80 6.98 9.41 -1.52
N LYS A 81 6.23 10.51 -1.39
CA LYS A 81 6.78 11.87 -1.51
C LYS A 81 7.82 12.18 -0.42
N LEU A 82 7.56 11.78 0.83
CA LEU A 82 8.50 11.96 1.94
C LEU A 82 9.79 11.15 1.74
N ASN A 83 9.68 9.92 1.26
CA ASN A 83 10.86 9.10 0.94
C ASN A 83 11.70 9.71 -0.18
N LEU A 84 11.07 10.25 -1.22
CA LEU A 84 11.77 10.97 -2.29
C LEU A 84 12.46 12.23 -1.77
N ALA A 85 11.78 13.02 -0.93
CA ALA A 85 12.36 14.21 -0.30
C ALA A 85 13.56 13.85 0.59
N LYS A 86 13.41 12.82 1.45
CA LYS A 86 14.51 12.29 2.26
C LYS A 86 15.71 11.89 1.40
N LYS A 87 15.49 11.11 0.33
CA LYS A 87 16.56 10.70 -0.58
C LYS A 87 17.24 11.90 -1.25
N SER A 88 16.47 12.88 -1.71
CA SER A 88 16.99 14.11 -2.31
C SER A 88 17.83 14.94 -1.31
N LEU A 89 17.34 15.08 -0.08
CA LEU A 89 18.07 15.80 0.98
C LEU A 89 19.36 15.09 1.37
N LEU A 90 19.34 13.76 1.53
CA LEU A 90 20.56 12.97 1.79
C LEU A 90 21.59 13.15 0.65
N GLN A 91 21.14 13.33 -0.56
CA GLN A 91 22.02 13.58 -1.69
C GLN A 91 22.60 15.01 -1.73
N LYS A 92 21.85 15.99 -1.24
CA LYS A 92 22.22 17.40 -1.34
C LYS A 92 22.91 17.96 -0.10
N LEU A 93 22.59 17.39 1.08
CA LEU A 93 23.14 17.82 2.36
C LEU A 93 24.55 17.24 2.65
N PHE A 94 24.98 16.25 1.88
CA PHE A 94 26.33 15.67 2.00
C PHE A 94 27.18 16.03 0.80
N PRO A 95 28.48 16.34 1.00
CA PRO A 95 29.41 16.62 -0.09
C PRO A 95 29.54 15.41 -1.03
N ARG A 96 29.81 15.68 -2.30
CA ARG A 96 30.01 14.66 -3.35
C ARG A 96 31.17 15.02 -4.27
N ASN A 97 31.68 14.02 -4.97
CA ASN A 97 32.70 14.20 -6.03
C ASN A 97 33.96 14.89 -5.53
N GLY A 98 34.41 14.61 -4.30
CA GLY A 98 35.60 15.24 -3.73
C GLY A 98 35.41 16.68 -3.21
N SER A 99 34.19 17.23 -3.32
CA SER A 99 33.87 18.52 -2.70
C SER A 99 33.80 18.38 -1.19
N GLN A 100 34.23 19.41 -0.45
CA GLN A 100 34.02 19.53 0.99
C GLN A 100 32.81 20.41 1.35
N ILE A 101 32.07 20.87 0.34
CA ILE A 101 30.90 21.74 0.53
C ILE A 101 29.67 21.03 -0.05
N PRO A 102 28.61 20.79 0.76
CA PRO A 102 27.35 20.26 0.28
C PRO A 102 26.63 21.24 -0.65
N GLY A 103 25.80 20.71 -1.56
CA GLY A 103 25.00 21.55 -2.44
C GLY A 103 23.85 22.31 -1.76
N VAL A 104 23.42 21.87 -0.57
CA VAL A 104 22.42 22.54 0.27
C VAL A 104 22.94 22.55 1.71
N ARG A 105 22.77 23.68 2.39
CA ARG A 105 23.20 23.84 3.80
C ARG A 105 22.14 24.61 4.59
N PHE A 106 22.14 24.44 5.87
CA PHE A 106 21.35 25.29 6.75
C PHE A 106 21.92 26.70 6.80
N LYS A 107 21.04 27.69 6.96
CA LYS A 107 21.44 29.09 7.05
C LYS A 107 22.46 29.30 8.19
N GLY A 108 23.54 30.01 7.89
CA GLY A 108 24.61 30.34 8.85
C GLY A 108 25.81 29.38 8.82
N PHE A 109 25.74 28.29 8.03
CA PHE A 109 26.89 27.37 7.87
C PHE A 109 27.50 27.55 6.47
N THR A 110 28.72 28.09 6.41
CA THR A 110 29.41 28.42 5.16
C THR A 110 30.73 27.69 4.99
N ASP A 111 31.39 27.31 6.08
CA ASP A 111 32.73 26.75 6.05
C ASP A 111 32.79 25.35 5.44
N ALA A 112 33.87 25.01 4.76
CA ALA A 112 34.09 23.66 4.24
C ALA A 112 34.05 22.61 5.36
N TRP A 113 33.59 21.40 5.05
CA TRP A 113 33.62 20.30 6.00
C TRP A 113 35.07 19.83 6.23
N GLU A 114 35.42 19.57 7.47
CA GLU A 114 36.70 19.03 7.83
C GLU A 114 36.79 17.54 7.51
N GLN A 115 37.91 17.09 7.00
CA GLN A 115 38.17 15.68 6.72
C GLN A 115 39.18 15.13 7.75
N ARG A 116 38.76 14.12 8.53
CA ARG A 116 39.58 13.38 9.47
C ARG A 116 39.37 11.87 9.34
N LYS A 117 40.30 11.07 9.87
CA LYS A 117 40.14 9.63 9.94
C LYS A 117 39.10 9.28 11.00
N LEU A 118 38.27 8.26 10.75
CA LEU A 118 37.25 7.82 11.71
C LEU A 118 37.89 7.40 13.06
N GLY A 119 39.06 6.75 13.03
CA GLY A 119 39.77 6.32 14.24
C GLY A 119 40.29 7.49 15.13
N ASP A 120 40.38 8.71 14.57
CA ASP A 120 40.76 9.91 15.35
C ASP A 120 39.53 10.52 16.06
N LEU A 121 38.32 10.11 15.67
CA LEU A 121 37.07 10.70 16.12
C LEU A 121 36.20 9.73 16.94
N ALA A 122 36.41 8.43 16.81
CA ALA A 122 35.58 7.40 17.45
C ALA A 122 36.37 6.12 17.73
N GLU A 123 36.09 5.50 18.86
CA GLU A 123 36.60 4.17 19.21
C GLU A 123 35.71 3.10 18.56
N ILE A 124 36.34 2.15 17.85
CA ILE A 124 35.62 1.05 17.20
C ILE A 124 35.73 -0.19 18.08
N VAL A 125 34.66 -0.51 18.81
CA VAL A 125 34.56 -1.69 19.65
C VAL A 125 33.70 -2.78 18.98
N ARG A 126 34.05 -4.06 19.17
CA ARG A 126 33.20 -5.17 18.74
C ARG A 126 31.92 -5.18 19.58
N GLY A 127 30.75 -5.18 18.93
CA GLY A 127 29.50 -5.43 19.61
C GLY A 127 29.55 -6.81 20.31
N ALA A 128 29.11 -6.87 21.55
CA ALA A 128 28.85 -8.16 22.20
C ALA A 128 27.74 -8.89 21.42
N SER A 129 28.02 -10.11 20.96
CA SER A 129 27.06 -11.03 20.37
C SER A 129 26.20 -11.68 21.42
#